data_f589faa7a1313e5ac0628405667493a7
#
_entry.id   f589faa7a1313e5ac0628405667493a7
#
_cell.length_a   1.000
_cell.length_b   1.000
_cell.length_c   1.000
_cell.angle_alpha   90.00
_cell.angle_beta   90.00
_cell.angle_gamma   90.00
#
_symmetry.space_group_name_H-M   'P 1'
#
loop_
_entity.id
_entity.type
_entity.pdbx_description
1 polymer ?
#
loop_
_entity_poly.entity_id
_entity_poly.type
_entity_poly.pdbx_seq_one_letter_code
_entity_poly.pdbx_strand_id
1 'polypeptide(L)'
;MPENEAKIRLDRFLANKLPEYSRSRLQQLVRTGFVRLNGATTRPRHLVRSGDKIELTEAPLEKIDNQPEPIPLEVLFEDKDIIVINKPPGLVVHPGAGHRQHTLVNALLSHCPTLSGIGGKERPGIVHRLDKETSGCLVVAKNDGAHRELSRQFAERRVEKIYLALVAGKLSKEAGVIEEKIGRHPVHRQRMSVASARGRPAKTDYRVVCSGDQASLVECRLYSGRTHQIRVHLHHLGNPVLGDKVYAAQLAKNFPRHMLHAWKLGF
;
A
#
# COMPACT_ATOMS: atom_id res chain seq x y z
N MET A 1 -26.51 -18.36 18.35
CA MET A 1 -26.30 -16.98 17.87
C MET A 1 -27.53 -16.15 18.23
N PRO A 2 -27.38 -14.91 18.72
CA PRO A 2 -28.53 -14.03 18.90
C PRO A 2 -29.19 -13.71 17.54
N GLU A 3 -30.51 -13.58 17.52
CA GLU A 3 -31.34 -13.40 16.31
C GLU A 3 -30.94 -12.21 15.43
N ASN A 4 -30.28 -11.22 15.98
CA ASN A 4 -29.90 -9.99 15.27
C ASN A 4 -28.61 -10.13 14.42
N GLU A 5 -27.89 -11.27 14.45
CA GLU A 5 -26.68 -11.51 13.68
C GLU A 5 -26.89 -12.40 12.45
N ALA A 6 -28.13 -12.80 12.15
CA ALA A 6 -28.47 -13.60 10.98
C ALA A 6 -28.39 -12.79 9.67
N LYS A 7 -27.87 -13.43 8.59
CA LYS A 7 -27.62 -12.83 7.27
C LYS A 7 -26.40 -11.92 7.13
N ILE A 8 -25.45 -11.99 8.08
CA ILE A 8 -24.16 -11.30 7.94
C ILE A 8 -23.19 -12.22 7.17
N ARG A 9 -22.33 -11.64 6.37
CA ARG A 9 -21.26 -12.39 5.68
C ARG A 9 -20.29 -12.99 6.68
N LEU A 10 -19.89 -14.23 6.47
CA LEU A 10 -18.96 -14.96 7.34
C LEU A 10 -17.68 -14.18 7.63
N ASP A 11 -17.07 -13.54 6.62
CA ASP A 11 -15.86 -12.74 6.81
C ASP A 11 -16.07 -11.49 7.71
N ARG A 12 -17.28 -10.93 7.75
CA ARG A 12 -17.63 -9.83 8.65
C ARG A 12 -17.97 -10.34 10.03
N PHE A 13 -18.73 -11.41 10.11
CA PHE A 13 -19.07 -12.05 11.38
C PHE A 13 -17.81 -12.44 12.15
N LEU A 14 -16.87 -13.12 11.49
CA LEU A 14 -15.60 -13.51 12.11
C LEU A 14 -14.77 -12.29 12.54
N ALA A 15 -14.70 -11.22 11.72
CA ALA A 15 -13.97 -10.01 12.08
C ALA A 15 -14.53 -9.30 13.32
N ASN A 16 -15.85 -9.40 13.54
CA ASN A 16 -16.49 -8.85 14.74
C ASN A 16 -16.25 -9.72 16.00
N LYS A 17 -16.13 -11.03 15.84
CA LYS A 17 -15.92 -11.98 16.96
C LYS A 17 -14.46 -12.22 17.31
N LEU A 18 -13.54 -11.99 16.38
CA LEU A 18 -12.12 -12.25 16.49
C LEU A 18 -11.33 -10.98 16.09
N PRO A 19 -11.36 -9.94 16.95
CA PRO A 19 -10.73 -8.64 16.65
C PRO A 19 -9.21 -8.71 16.51
N GLU A 20 -8.57 -9.77 17.02
CA GLU A 20 -7.13 -10.06 16.90
C GLU A 20 -6.72 -10.43 15.48
N TYR A 21 -7.68 -10.89 14.64
CA TYR A 21 -7.42 -11.21 13.24
C TYR A 21 -7.85 -10.09 12.31
N SER A 22 -6.98 -9.74 11.36
CA SER A 22 -7.41 -8.85 10.27
C SER A 22 -8.45 -9.56 9.39
N ARG A 23 -9.40 -8.79 8.84
CA ARG A 23 -10.43 -9.34 7.94
C ARG A 23 -9.82 -10.06 6.71
N SER A 24 -8.68 -9.59 6.20
CA SER A 24 -7.96 -10.22 5.10
C SER A 24 -7.44 -11.60 5.51
N ARG A 25 -6.91 -11.74 6.73
CA ARG A 25 -6.46 -13.03 7.28
C ARG A 25 -7.63 -13.99 7.44
N LEU A 26 -8.75 -13.54 7.97
CA LEU A 26 -9.96 -14.37 8.10
C LEU A 26 -10.49 -14.86 6.74
N GLN A 27 -10.48 -14.00 5.73
CA GLN A 27 -10.84 -14.39 4.36
C GLN A 27 -9.89 -15.45 3.78
N GLN A 28 -8.60 -15.36 4.08
CA GLN A 28 -7.62 -16.37 3.69
C GLN A 28 -7.92 -17.71 4.40
N LEU A 29 -8.10 -17.69 5.73
CA LEU A 29 -8.40 -18.88 6.52
C LEU A 29 -9.67 -19.62 6.02
N VAL A 30 -10.70 -18.86 5.64
CA VAL A 30 -11.92 -19.43 5.02
C VAL A 30 -11.61 -20.09 3.67
N ARG A 31 -10.81 -19.43 2.80
CA ARG A 31 -10.48 -19.97 1.47
C ARG A 31 -9.59 -21.22 1.52
N THR A 32 -8.72 -21.30 2.53
CA THR A 32 -7.78 -22.41 2.72
C THR A 32 -8.34 -23.54 3.58
N GLY A 33 -9.63 -23.44 4.01
CA GLY A 33 -10.32 -24.50 4.72
C GLY A 33 -10.04 -24.58 6.23
N PHE A 34 -9.27 -23.64 6.78
CA PHE A 34 -9.05 -23.52 8.24
C PHE A 34 -10.26 -22.94 8.99
N VAL A 35 -11.21 -22.35 8.26
CA VAL A 35 -12.54 -22.03 8.76
C VAL A 35 -13.53 -22.94 8.06
N ARG A 36 -14.27 -23.74 8.83
CA ARG A 36 -15.34 -24.62 8.38
C ARG A 36 -16.68 -24.13 8.88
N LEU A 37 -17.71 -24.27 8.06
CA LEU A 37 -19.08 -23.98 8.41
C LEU A 37 -19.87 -25.29 8.37
N ASN A 38 -20.44 -25.70 9.51
CA ASN A 38 -21.15 -26.99 9.63
C ASN A 38 -20.29 -28.19 9.15
N GLY A 39 -18.99 -28.16 9.50
CA GLY A 39 -18.01 -29.18 9.12
C GLY A 39 -17.49 -29.10 7.67
N ALA A 40 -18.05 -28.22 6.81
CA ALA A 40 -17.68 -28.11 5.40
C ALA A 40 -16.87 -26.83 5.11
N THR A 41 -16.06 -26.87 4.04
CA THR A 41 -15.39 -25.68 3.50
C THR A 41 -16.41 -24.73 2.89
N THR A 42 -16.16 -23.42 2.98
CA THR A 42 -17.10 -22.40 2.57
C THR A 42 -16.39 -21.19 1.92
N ARG A 43 -17.15 -20.17 1.55
CA ARG A 43 -16.64 -18.94 0.95
C ARG A 43 -16.74 -17.77 1.94
N PRO A 44 -15.80 -16.80 1.94
CA PRO A 44 -15.86 -15.64 2.84
C PRO A 44 -17.15 -14.81 2.76
N ARG A 45 -17.85 -14.90 1.61
CA ARG A 45 -19.12 -14.18 1.36
C ARG A 45 -20.36 -14.96 1.80
N HIS A 46 -20.20 -16.17 2.32
CA HIS A 46 -21.34 -16.97 2.80
C HIS A 46 -22.10 -16.19 3.87
N LEU A 47 -23.42 -16.22 3.80
CA LEU A 47 -24.28 -15.58 4.80
C LEU A 47 -24.52 -16.56 5.95
N VAL A 48 -24.05 -16.25 7.12
CA VAL A 48 -24.25 -17.07 8.32
C VAL A 48 -25.71 -16.97 8.80
N ARG A 49 -26.20 -18.09 9.33
CA ARG A 49 -27.56 -18.25 9.86
C ARG A 49 -27.50 -18.58 11.34
N SER A 50 -28.58 -18.30 12.05
CA SER A 50 -28.75 -18.80 13.42
C SER A 50 -28.69 -20.32 13.42
N GLY A 51 -27.92 -20.90 14.35
CA GLY A 51 -27.64 -22.35 14.43
C GLY A 51 -26.44 -22.84 13.66
N ASP A 52 -25.83 -22.02 12.78
CA ASP A 52 -24.59 -22.42 12.08
C ASP A 52 -23.45 -22.66 13.08
N LYS A 53 -22.74 -23.76 12.90
CA LYS A 53 -21.53 -24.11 13.64
C LYS A 53 -20.32 -23.67 12.83
N ILE A 54 -19.52 -22.73 13.40
CA ILE A 54 -18.31 -22.24 12.76
C ILE A 54 -17.11 -22.77 13.56
N GLU A 55 -16.23 -23.45 12.86
CA GLU A 55 -15.00 -24.03 13.44
C GLU A 55 -13.81 -23.29 12.83
N LEU A 56 -12.94 -22.73 13.69
CA LEU A 56 -11.65 -22.17 13.30
C LEU A 56 -10.56 -23.11 13.81
N THR A 57 -9.79 -23.68 12.89
CA THR A 57 -8.58 -24.41 13.20
C THR A 57 -7.40 -23.48 13.05
N GLU A 58 -6.45 -23.49 13.97
CA GLU A 58 -5.20 -22.74 13.80
C GLU A 58 -4.50 -23.21 12.51
N ALA A 59 -4.43 -22.32 11.53
CA ALA A 59 -3.61 -22.58 10.37
C ALA A 59 -2.16 -22.72 10.79
N PRO A 60 -1.42 -23.73 10.33
CA PRO A 60 0.02 -23.69 10.42
C PRO A 60 0.44 -22.33 9.88
N LEU A 61 1.22 -21.57 10.65
CA LEU A 61 1.80 -20.34 10.17
C LEU A 61 2.63 -20.74 8.94
N GLU A 62 2.12 -20.48 7.73
CA GLU A 62 2.96 -20.57 6.54
C GLU A 62 4.18 -19.71 6.88
N LYS A 63 5.32 -20.35 6.99
CA LYS A 63 6.60 -19.68 7.09
C LYS A 63 6.78 -18.95 5.76
N ILE A 64 6.28 -17.73 5.67
CA ILE A 64 6.86 -16.78 4.73
C ILE A 64 8.23 -16.52 5.36
N ASP A 65 9.18 -17.17 4.77
CA ASP A 65 10.55 -17.16 5.18
C ASP A 65 11.13 -15.82 4.68
N ASN A 66 10.80 -14.74 5.38
CA ASN A 66 11.45 -13.44 5.20
C ASN A 66 12.85 -13.58 5.79
N GLN A 67 13.71 -14.27 5.03
CA GLN A 67 15.13 -14.37 5.40
C GLN A 67 15.74 -12.98 5.36
N PRO A 68 16.55 -12.61 6.36
CA PRO A 68 17.39 -11.44 6.30
C PRO A 68 18.29 -11.49 5.05
N GLU A 69 18.34 -10.40 4.29
CA GLU A 69 19.22 -10.26 3.13
C GLU A 69 20.07 -9.00 3.28
N PRO A 70 21.39 -9.05 3.06
CA PRO A 70 22.29 -7.91 3.20
C PRO A 70 22.18 -6.95 2.00
N ILE A 71 20.99 -6.42 1.78
CA ILE A 71 20.71 -5.41 0.76
C ILE A 71 21.05 -4.03 1.36
N PRO A 72 21.92 -3.24 0.72
CA PRO A 72 22.29 -1.91 1.23
C PRO A 72 21.08 -1.00 1.38
N LEU A 73 20.98 -0.32 2.53
CA LEU A 73 19.95 0.67 2.81
C LEU A 73 20.58 2.05 2.98
N GLU A 74 20.05 3.05 2.29
CA GLU A 74 20.37 4.45 2.54
C GLU A 74 19.49 4.96 3.70
N VAL A 75 20.04 4.96 4.91
CA VAL A 75 19.38 5.39 6.13
C VAL A 75 19.45 6.90 6.25
N LEU A 76 18.30 7.58 6.30
CA LEU A 76 18.18 9.02 6.50
C LEU A 76 18.12 9.40 7.98
N PHE A 77 17.48 8.54 8.79
CA PHE A 77 17.36 8.71 10.23
C PHE A 77 17.09 7.35 10.87
N GLU A 78 17.66 7.13 12.05
CA GLU A 78 17.37 5.94 12.86
C GLU A 78 17.52 6.26 14.35
N ASP A 79 16.55 5.77 15.14
CA ASP A 79 16.61 5.76 16.59
C ASP A 79 16.14 4.39 17.15
N LYS A 80 15.76 4.34 18.43
CA LYS A 80 15.26 3.11 19.07
C LYS A 80 13.85 2.72 18.58
N ASP A 81 13.08 3.66 18.04
CA ASP A 81 11.64 3.49 17.74
C ASP A 81 11.37 3.35 16.26
N ILE A 82 12.11 4.07 15.41
CA ILE A 82 11.88 4.11 13.96
C ILE A 82 13.19 4.08 13.17
N ILE A 83 13.06 3.71 11.89
CA ILE A 83 14.06 3.93 10.87
C ILE A 83 13.42 4.59 9.65
N VAL A 84 14.04 5.64 9.11
CA VAL A 84 13.63 6.32 7.87
C VAL A 84 14.70 6.08 6.83
N ILE A 85 14.28 5.63 5.67
CA ILE A 85 15.20 5.30 4.57
C ILE A 85 14.87 6.09 3.31
N ASN A 86 15.87 6.32 2.47
CA ASN A 86 15.69 6.69 1.07
C ASN A 86 15.56 5.40 0.25
N LYS A 87 14.34 4.92 0.06
CA LYS A 87 14.11 3.68 -0.70
C LYS A 87 14.59 3.85 -2.14
N PRO A 88 15.50 2.99 -2.65
CA PRO A 88 15.87 3.02 -4.05
C PRO A 88 14.71 2.60 -4.95
N PRO A 89 14.69 3.03 -6.22
CA PRO A 89 13.79 2.46 -7.22
C PRO A 89 14.14 1.00 -7.48
N GLY A 90 13.17 0.23 -7.98
CA GLY A 90 13.35 -1.21 -8.25
C GLY A 90 13.13 -2.13 -7.05
N LEU A 91 13.22 -1.61 -5.81
CA LEU A 91 13.03 -2.39 -4.60
C LEU A 91 11.54 -2.43 -4.19
N VAL A 92 10.99 -3.65 -4.09
CA VAL A 92 9.63 -3.88 -3.57
C VAL A 92 9.64 -3.74 -2.05
N VAL A 93 8.61 -3.11 -1.47
CA VAL A 93 8.59 -2.87 -0.01
C VAL A 93 8.44 -4.17 0.80
N HIS A 94 7.53 -5.04 0.44
CA HIS A 94 7.25 -6.28 1.17
C HIS A 94 6.89 -7.41 0.21
N PRO A 95 7.06 -8.68 0.62
CA PRO A 95 6.70 -9.83 -0.20
C PRO A 95 5.26 -9.78 -0.71
N GLY A 96 5.07 -10.26 -1.93
CA GLY A 96 3.78 -10.30 -2.60
C GLY A 96 3.81 -11.16 -3.85
N ALA A 97 2.72 -11.14 -4.63
CA ALA A 97 2.65 -11.91 -5.87
C ALA A 97 3.80 -11.53 -6.82
N GLY A 98 4.64 -12.51 -7.16
CA GLY A 98 5.80 -12.33 -8.06
C GLY A 98 7.10 -11.86 -7.40
N HIS A 99 7.09 -11.53 -6.10
CA HIS A 99 8.30 -11.11 -5.35
C HIS A 99 8.21 -11.66 -3.93
N ARG A 100 8.81 -12.82 -3.68
CA ARG A 100 8.83 -13.45 -2.34
C ARG A 100 10.09 -13.08 -1.54
N GLN A 101 11.16 -12.71 -2.20
CA GLN A 101 12.48 -12.37 -1.69
C GLN A 101 12.97 -11.07 -2.33
N HIS A 102 14.12 -10.57 -1.92
CA HIS A 102 14.75 -9.34 -2.41
C HIS A 102 13.81 -8.14 -2.25
N THR A 103 13.19 -8.02 -1.06
CA THR A 103 12.32 -6.90 -0.71
C THR A 103 12.98 -6.01 0.36
N LEU A 104 12.42 -4.82 0.55
CA LEU A 104 12.86 -3.95 1.63
C LEU A 104 12.72 -4.62 3.01
N VAL A 105 11.70 -5.45 3.22
CA VAL A 105 11.54 -6.21 4.47
C VAL A 105 12.73 -7.13 4.70
N ASN A 106 13.25 -7.82 3.66
CA ASN A 106 14.44 -8.68 3.79
C ASN A 106 15.68 -7.86 4.18
N ALA A 107 15.86 -6.68 3.57
CA ALA A 107 16.95 -5.75 3.90
C ALA A 107 16.84 -5.23 5.35
N LEU A 108 15.64 -4.84 5.78
CA LEU A 108 15.39 -4.35 7.13
C LEU A 108 15.61 -5.43 8.20
N LEU A 109 15.24 -6.67 7.92
CA LEU A 109 15.49 -7.80 8.83
C LEU A 109 16.99 -8.09 9.00
N SER A 110 17.81 -7.78 7.98
CA SER A 110 19.27 -7.88 8.07
C SER A 110 19.88 -6.69 8.82
N HIS A 111 19.31 -5.49 8.67
CA HIS A 111 19.80 -4.25 9.27
C HIS A 111 19.35 -4.08 10.74
N CYS A 112 18.06 -4.34 11.01
CA CYS A 112 17.45 -4.15 12.33
C CYS A 112 17.24 -5.50 13.02
N PRO A 113 17.85 -5.75 14.19
CA PRO A 113 17.62 -7.00 14.94
C PRO A 113 16.19 -7.11 15.45
N THR A 114 15.49 -5.99 15.59
CA THR A 114 14.09 -5.93 16.07
C THR A 114 13.26 -5.05 15.13
N LEU A 115 12.12 -5.56 14.70
CA LEU A 115 11.08 -4.83 13.97
C LEU A 115 9.72 -5.14 14.60
N SER A 116 8.78 -4.19 14.53
CA SER A 116 7.42 -4.43 15.02
C SER A 116 6.75 -5.60 14.34
N GLY A 117 6.19 -6.50 15.12
CA GLY A 117 5.44 -7.67 14.66
C GLY A 117 3.99 -7.40 14.26
N ILE A 118 3.43 -6.21 14.54
CA ILE A 118 2.00 -5.87 14.33
C ILE A 118 1.57 -6.04 12.86
N GLY A 119 2.46 -5.73 11.91
CA GLY A 119 2.21 -5.96 10.47
C GLY A 119 2.14 -7.43 10.06
N GLY A 120 2.35 -8.35 10.99
CA GLY A 120 2.49 -9.78 10.74
C GLY A 120 3.84 -10.13 10.12
N LYS A 121 4.10 -11.43 9.94
CA LYS A 121 5.37 -11.94 9.42
C LYS A 121 5.73 -11.41 8.01
N GLU A 122 4.74 -11.02 7.24
CA GLU A 122 4.95 -10.51 5.88
C GLU A 122 5.39 -9.04 5.82
N ARG A 123 5.11 -8.27 6.87
CA ARG A 123 5.26 -6.80 6.87
C ARG A 123 5.76 -6.25 8.20
N PRO A 124 6.80 -6.84 8.80
CA PRO A 124 7.30 -6.37 10.09
C PRO A 124 7.67 -4.88 9.97
N GLY A 125 7.15 -4.07 10.87
CA GLY A 125 7.41 -2.63 10.95
C GLY A 125 6.80 -1.76 9.83
N ILE A 126 6.21 -2.33 8.79
CA ILE A 126 5.71 -1.57 7.62
C ILE A 126 4.35 -0.95 7.90
N VAL A 127 4.29 0.37 7.96
CA VAL A 127 3.07 1.18 8.19
C VAL A 127 2.53 1.82 6.91
N HIS A 128 3.37 2.01 5.89
CA HIS A 128 2.98 2.49 4.56
C HIS A 128 3.86 1.88 3.46
N ARG A 129 3.61 2.24 2.22
CA ARG A 129 4.39 1.70 1.09
C ARG A 129 4.57 2.70 -0.03
N LEU A 130 5.65 2.52 -0.79
CA LEU A 130 5.88 3.11 -2.09
C LEU A 130 5.74 2.05 -3.19
N ASP A 131 5.46 2.46 -4.42
CA ASP A 131 5.51 1.56 -5.58
C ASP A 131 6.95 1.08 -5.81
N LYS A 132 7.13 -0.05 -6.50
CA LYS A 132 8.45 -0.64 -6.78
C LYS A 132 9.44 0.39 -7.33
N GLU A 133 9.02 1.12 -8.37
CA GLU A 133 9.88 2.09 -9.08
C GLU A 133 9.82 3.50 -8.49
N THR A 134 9.03 3.75 -7.45
CA THR A 134 9.03 5.03 -6.71
C THR A 134 10.18 5.02 -5.70
N SER A 135 11.01 6.03 -5.73
CA SER A 135 12.10 6.24 -4.76
C SER A 135 11.71 7.21 -3.65
N GLY A 136 12.51 7.30 -2.59
CA GLY A 136 12.40 8.34 -1.58
C GLY A 136 11.99 7.88 -0.19
N CYS A 137 11.59 8.82 0.64
CA CYS A 137 11.36 8.65 2.08
C CYS A 137 10.32 7.58 2.41
N LEU A 138 10.72 6.64 3.26
CA LEU A 138 9.86 5.61 3.82
C LEU A 138 10.22 5.39 5.28
N VAL A 139 9.23 5.45 6.18
CA VAL A 139 9.38 5.21 7.62
C VAL A 139 8.95 3.79 7.97
N VAL A 140 9.71 3.15 8.88
CA VAL A 140 9.46 1.81 9.39
C VAL A 140 9.52 1.84 10.91
N ALA A 141 8.62 1.12 11.55
CA ALA A 141 8.56 1.00 13.01
C ALA A 141 9.45 -0.15 13.51
N LYS A 142 10.35 0.13 14.45
CA LYS A 142 11.23 -0.87 15.08
C LYS A 142 10.55 -1.60 16.24
N ASN A 143 9.50 -1.01 16.83
CA ASN A 143 8.72 -1.62 17.91
C ASN A 143 7.22 -1.38 17.73
N ASP A 144 6.42 -2.07 18.55
CA ASP A 144 4.96 -2.05 18.45
C ASP A 144 4.35 -0.72 18.89
N GLY A 145 5.00 0.03 19.79
CA GLY A 145 4.58 1.37 20.20
C GLY A 145 4.61 2.34 19.02
N ALA A 146 5.76 2.44 18.36
CA ALA A 146 5.95 3.25 17.16
C ALA A 146 5.01 2.81 16.02
N HIS A 147 4.81 1.49 15.85
CA HIS A 147 3.91 0.97 14.82
C HIS A 147 2.46 1.44 15.03
N ARG A 148 1.95 1.34 16.26
CA ARG A 148 0.59 1.81 16.57
C ARG A 148 0.45 3.31 16.35
N GLU A 149 1.41 4.10 16.83
CA GLU A 149 1.35 5.55 16.70
C GLU A 149 1.44 6.00 15.23
N LEU A 150 2.40 5.51 14.47
CA LEU A 150 2.50 5.80 13.03
C LEU A 150 1.25 5.36 12.28
N SER A 151 0.76 4.14 12.53
CA SER A 151 -0.47 3.63 11.89
C SER A 151 -1.68 4.52 12.19
N ARG A 152 -1.80 5.04 13.43
CA ARG A 152 -2.83 6.00 13.82
C ARG A 152 -2.71 7.30 13.01
N GLN A 153 -1.50 7.88 12.93
CA GLN A 153 -1.27 9.11 12.18
C GLN A 153 -1.58 8.95 10.69
N PHE A 154 -1.21 7.81 10.08
CA PHE A 154 -1.57 7.52 8.68
C PHE A 154 -3.08 7.36 8.49
N ALA A 155 -3.78 6.70 9.42
CA ALA A 155 -5.23 6.50 9.38
C ALA A 155 -6.00 7.83 9.52
N GLU A 156 -5.55 8.70 10.42
CA GLU A 156 -6.07 10.04 10.67
C GLU A 156 -5.64 11.08 9.63
N ARG A 157 -4.79 10.68 8.66
CA ARG A 157 -4.26 11.55 7.60
C ARG A 157 -3.45 12.75 8.11
N ARG A 158 -2.80 12.60 9.27
CA ARG A 158 -1.94 13.64 9.86
C ARG A 158 -0.52 13.65 9.29
N VAL A 159 -0.12 12.55 8.64
CA VAL A 159 1.21 12.44 8.01
C VAL A 159 1.28 13.32 6.76
N GLU A 160 2.23 14.24 6.74
CA GLU A 160 2.56 15.02 5.55
C GLU A 160 3.34 14.16 4.55
N LYS A 161 2.91 14.16 3.30
CA LYS A 161 3.52 13.38 2.22
C LYS A 161 3.69 14.27 0.99
N ILE A 162 4.92 14.67 0.71
CA ILE A 162 5.27 15.48 -0.45
C ILE A 162 6.13 14.66 -1.40
N TYR A 163 5.75 14.68 -2.66
CA TYR A 163 6.44 14.00 -3.75
C TYR A 163 6.86 14.99 -4.82
N LEU A 164 7.95 14.67 -5.51
CA LEU A 164 8.36 15.33 -6.75
C LEU A 164 8.09 14.38 -7.91
N ALA A 165 7.43 14.89 -8.93
CA ALA A 165 7.12 14.16 -10.16
C ALA A 165 7.59 14.95 -11.38
N LEU A 166 8.34 14.32 -12.28
CA LEU A 166 8.60 14.86 -13.61
C LEU A 166 7.51 14.35 -14.55
N VAL A 167 6.75 15.26 -15.14
CA VAL A 167 5.59 14.94 -15.98
C VAL A 167 5.76 15.41 -17.41
N ALA A 168 5.01 14.83 -18.33
CA ALA A 168 5.02 15.20 -19.73
C ALA A 168 4.32 16.54 -19.97
N GLY A 169 4.97 17.41 -20.74
CA GLY A 169 4.43 18.68 -21.20
C GLY A 169 4.25 19.73 -20.10
N LYS A 170 3.55 20.79 -20.46
CA LYS A 170 3.20 21.92 -19.58
C LYS A 170 1.81 21.68 -19.00
N LEU A 171 1.64 21.90 -17.70
CA LEU A 171 0.33 21.86 -17.07
C LEU A 171 -0.48 23.11 -17.42
N SER A 172 -1.79 22.97 -17.53
CA SER A 172 -2.71 24.08 -17.84
C SER A 172 -2.84 25.09 -16.69
N LYS A 173 -2.52 24.68 -15.48
CA LYS A 173 -2.52 25.53 -14.27
C LYS A 173 -1.24 25.28 -13.48
N GLU A 174 -0.69 26.33 -12.88
CA GLU A 174 0.53 26.23 -12.05
C GLU A 174 0.31 25.51 -10.71
N ALA A 175 -0.93 25.51 -10.23
CA ALA A 175 -1.32 24.76 -9.05
C ALA A 175 -2.78 24.32 -9.15
N GLY A 176 -3.13 23.27 -8.41
CA GLY A 176 -4.50 22.77 -8.38
C GLY A 176 -4.69 21.61 -7.42
N VAL A 177 -5.94 21.18 -7.32
CA VAL A 177 -6.39 20.05 -6.53
C VAL A 177 -7.02 19.02 -7.45
N ILE A 178 -6.60 17.76 -7.30
CA ILE A 178 -7.21 16.62 -7.99
C ILE A 178 -7.95 15.81 -6.94
N GLU A 179 -9.27 15.82 -6.98
CA GLU A 179 -10.12 15.14 -6.02
C GLU A 179 -11.03 14.13 -6.72
N GLU A 180 -10.45 12.95 -7.00
CA GLU A 180 -11.06 11.90 -7.77
C GLU A 180 -11.04 10.55 -7.05
N LYS A 181 -12.05 9.69 -7.31
CA LYS A 181 -12.06 8.33 -6.77
C LYS A 181 -11.11 7.44 -7.58
N ILE A 182 -10.26 6.69 -6.89
CA ILE A 182 -9.34 5.75 -7.52
C ILE A 182 -9.75 4.31 -7.21
N GLY A 183 -9.90 3.50 -8.23
CA GLY A 183 -10.17 2.07 -8.14
C GLY A 183 -9.43 1.27 -9.22
N ARG A 184 -9.56 -0.05 -9.21
CA ARG A 184 -8.97 -0.89 -10.26
C ARG A 184 -9.61 -0.59 -11.59
N HIS A 185 -8.79 -0.52 -12.63
CA HIS A 185 -9.28 -0.39 -14.02
C HIS A 185 -10.18 -1.60 -14.37
N PRO A 186 -11.36 -1.40 -14.98
CA PRO A 186 -12.31 -2.48 -15.21
C PRO A 186 -11.74 -3.61 -16.09
N VAL A 187 -10.90 -3.29 -17.04
CA VAL A 187 -10.31 -4.24 -18.00
C VAL A 187 -8.86 -4.59 -17.64
N HIS A 188 -8.00 -3.59 -17.43
CA HIS A 188 -6.56 -3.79 -17.21
C HIS A 188 -6.25 -3.92 -15.71
N ARG A 189 -6.16 -5.15 -15.20
CA ARG A 189 -5.99 -5.43 -13.76
C ARG A 189 -4.73 -4.82 -13.12
N GLN A 190 -3.70 -4.53 -13.88
CA GLN A 190 -2.47 -3.89 -13.39
C GLN A 190 -2.60 -2.36 -13.26
N ARG A 191 -3.66 -1.77 -13.84
CA ARG A 191 -3.92 -0.34 -13.80
C ARG A 191 -4.93 0.03 -12.72
N MET A 192 -4.76 1.22 -12.20
CA MET A 192 -5.78 1.94 -11.44
C MET A 192 -6.41 2.99 -12.35
N SER A 193 -7.61 3.47 -12.02
CA SER A 193 -8.34 4.45 -12.84
C SER A 193 -9.24 5.31 -11.97
N VAL A 194 -9.43 6.56 -12.37
CA VAL A 194 -10.45 7.46 -11.80
C VAL A 194 -11.87 7.06 -12.25
N ALA A 195 -12.02 6.39 -13.39
CA ALA A 195 -13.32 5.94 -13.92
C ALA A 195 -13.87 4.68 -13.23
N SER A 196 -13.28 4.21 -12.13
CA SER A 196 -13.75 3.01 -11.45
C SER A 196 -14.99 3.26 -10.61
N ALA A 197 -16.11 2.59 -10.94
CA ALA A 197 -17.37 2.68 -10.17
C ALA A 197 -17.21 2.28 -8.68
N ARG A 198 -16.18 1.46 -8.34
CA ARG A 198 -15.86 1.04 -6.98
C ARG A 198 -14.62 1.76 -6.42
N GLY A 199 -14.30 2.94 -6.98
CA GLY A 199 -13.18 3.76 -6.54
C GLY A 199 -13.34 4.26 -5.11
N ARG A 200 -12.21 4.47 -4.43
CA ARG A 200 -12.14 5.08 -3.09
C ARG A 200 -11.71 6.53 -3.23
N PRO A 201 -12.28 7.48 -2.46
CA PRO A 201 -11.88 8.88 -2.51
C PRO A 201 -10.36 9.05 -2.37
N ALA A 202 -9.81 9.90 -3.23
CA ALA A 202 -8.40 10.26 -3.22
C ALA A 202 -8.25 11.76 -3.52
N LYS A 203 -7.31 12.42 -2.82
CA LYS A 203 -7.04 13.85 -2.98
C LYS A 203 -5.53 14.07 -3.07
N THR A 204 -5.13 14.83 -4.10
CA THR A 204 -3.75 15.26 -4.35
C THR A 204 -3.77 16.74 -4.68
N ASP A 205 -3.07 17.57 -3.91
CA ASP A 205 -2.75 18.92 -4.33
C ASP A 205 -1.46 18.87 -5.16
N TYR A 206 -1.35 19.72 -6.17
CA TYR A 206 -0.13 19.85 -6.94
C TYR A 206 0.26 21.33 -7.15
N ARG A 207 1.55 21.56 -7.29
CA ARG A 207 2.14 22.85 -7.64
C ARG A 207 3.30 22.63 -8.61
N VAL A 208 3.32 23.36 -9.70
CA VAL A 208 4.42 23.35 -10.66
C VAL A 208 5.61 24.06 -10.02
N VAL A 209 6.75 23.37 -9.96
CA VAL A 209 8.01 23.92 -9.46
C VAL A 209 8.76 24.63 -10.60
N CYS A 210 8.83 23.96 -11.75
CA CYS A 210 9.34 24.58 -12.98
C CYS A 210 8.71 23.87 -14.18
N SER A 211 8.58 24.62 -15.29
CA SER A 211 8.04 24.12 -16.57
C SER A 211 9.01 24.38 -17.69
N GLY A 212 9.16 23.38 -18.57
CA GLY A 212 9.72 23.51 -19.91
C GLY A 212 8.70 23.07 -20.95
N ASP A 213 9.04 23.15 -22.24
CA ASP A 213 8.12 22.85 -23.33
C ASP A 213 7.68 21.38 -23.35
N GLN A 214 8.55 20.47 -23.00
CA GLN A 214 8.31 19.03 -23.08
C GLN A 214 8.06 18.35 -21.72
N ALA A 215 8.40 19.00 -20.62
CA ALA A 215 8.30 18.44 -19.29
C ALA A 215 8.13 19.54 -18.22
N SER A 216 7.49 19.17 -17.11
CA SER A 216 7.37 20.00 -15.92
C SER A 216 7.74 19.21 -14.68
N LEU A 217 8.42 19.87 -13.72
CA LEU A 217 8.62 19.34 -12.39
C LEU A 217 7.46 19.81 -11.50
N VAL A 218 6.79 18.84 -10.88
CA VAL A 218 5.59 19.07 -10.08
C VAL A 218 5.79 18.55 -8.67
N GLU A 219 5.51 19.38 -7.69
CA GLU A 219 5.37 18.98 -6.29
C GLU A 219 3.94 18.49 -6.07
N CYS A 220 3.78 17.32 -5.45
CA CYS A 220 2.48 16.73 -5.15
C CYS A 220 2.35 16.48 -3.65
N ARG A 221 1.31 17.03 -3.01
CA ARG A 221 0.95 16.76 -1.62
C ARG A 221 -0.21 15.77 -1.55
N LEU A 222 -0.01 14.66 -0.82
CA LEU A 222 -1.00 13.59 -0.70
C LEU A 222 -1.80 13.68 0.60
N TYR A 223 -3.13 13.72 0.50
CA TYR A 223 -4.06 13.58 1.65
C TYR A 223 -4.59 12.14 1.80
N SER A 224 -4.34 11.30 0.83
CA SER A 224 -4.65 9.87 0.85
C SER A 224 -3.48 9.08 0.26
N GLY A 225 -3.50 7.76 0.34
CA GLY A 225 -2.44 6.88 -0.18
C GLY A 225 -3.05 5.72 -0.97
N ARG A 226 -3.72 6.00 -2.11
CA ARG A 226 -4.23 4.95 -2.99
C ARG A 226 -3.13 4.43 -3.89
N THR A 227 -3.22 3.18 -4.27
CA THR A 227 -2.27 2.57 -5.22
C THR A 227 -2.16 3.43 -6.47
N HIS A 228 -0.93 3.77 -6.88
CA HIS A 228 -0.61 4.61 -8.05
C HIS A 228 -1.25 6.01 -8.04
N GLN A 229 -1.63 6.57 -6.88
CA GLN A 229 -2.47 7.76 -6.79
C GLN A 229 -1.94 8.94 -7.64
N ILE A 230 -0.71 9.39 -7.41
CA ILE A 230 -0.12 10.51 -8.17
C ILE A 230 -0.08 10.18 -9.66
N ARG A 231 0.35 8.99 -10.01
CA ARG A 231 0.49 8.52 -11.39
C ARG A 231 -0.84 8.54 -12.14
N VAL A 232 -1.92 8.09 -11.49
CA VAL A 232 -3.29 8.12 -12.05
C VAL A 232 -3.83 9.53 -12.13
N HIS A 233 -3.65 10.34 -11.09
CA HIS A 233 -4.15 11.71 -11.06
C HIS A 233 -3.49 12.59 -12.12
N LEU A 234 -2.15 12.54 -12.25
CA LEU A 234 -1.42 13.31 -13.26
C LEU A 234 -1.72 12.80 -14.68
N HIS A 235 -1.88 11.48 -14.87
CA HIS A 235 -2.37 10.93 -16.13
C HIS A 235 -3.78 11.42 -16.49
N HIS A 236 -4.68 11.53 -15.51
CA HIS A 236 -6.03 12.07 -15.70
C HIS A 236 -6.02 13.54 -16.13
N LEU A 237 -5.06 14.34 -15.67
CA LEU A 237 -4.87 15.73 -16.12
C LEU A 237 -4.30 15.85 -17.55
N GLY A 238 -3.90 14.74 -18.18
CA GLY A 238 -3.22 14.74 -19.47
C GLY A 238 -1.70 14.92 -19.38
N ASN A 239 -1.13 15.03 -18.18
CA ASN A 239 0.31 15.20 -17.91
C ASN A 239 0.87 13.98 -17.16
N PRO A 240 0.99 12.79 -17.79
CA PRO A 240 1.45 11.59 -17.11
C PRO A 240 2.90 11.71 -16.65
N VAL A 241 3.24 10.98 -15.58
CA VAL A 241 4.62 10.90 -15.10
C VAL A 241 5.52 10.29 -16.16
N LEU A 242 6.64 10.95 -16.47
CA LEU A 242 7.61 10.46 -17.43
C LEU A 242 8.23 9.14 -16.97
N GLY A 243 8.49 8.24 -17.92
CA GLY A 243 9.02 6.91 -17.61
C GLY A 243 7.99 5.92 -17.07
N ASP A 244 6.71 6.29 -16.98
CA ASP A 244 5.67 5.41 -16.48
C ASP A 244 5.21 4.41 -17.54
N LYS A 245 5.73 3.17 -17.47
CA LYS A 245 5.40 2.07 -18.40
C LYS A 245 3.92 1.63 -18.34
N VAL A 246 3.19 2.01 -17.27
CA VAL A 246 1.79 1.64 -17.09
C VAL A 246 0.85 2.68 -17.65
N TYR A 247 1.11 3.98 -17.42
CA TYR A 247 0.21 5.08 -17.77
C TYR A 247 0.69 5.91 -18.97
N ALA A 248 1.98 5.82 -19.33
CA ALA A 248 2.60 6.59 -20.41
C ALA A 248 3.65 5.76 -21.16
N ALA A 249 3.31 4.55 -21.60
CA ALA A 249 4.23 3.60 -22.22
C ALA A 249 5.03 4.19 -23.41
N GLN A 250 4.40 5.06 -24.20
CA GLN A 250 5.04 5.71 -25.35
C GLN A 250 6.16 6.69 -24.93
N LEU A 251 6.00 7.34 -23.78
CA LEU A 251 6.95 8.30 -23.22
C LEU A 251 7.98 7.64 -22.28
N ALA A 252 7.86 6.33 -22.05
CA ALA A 252 8.70 5.62 -21.10
C ALA A 252 10.08 5.25 -21.64
N LYS A 253 10.29 5.26 -22.97
CA LYS A 253 11.50 4.71 -23.62
C LYS A 253 12.79 5.42 -23.22
N ASN A 254 12.73 6.70 -22.89
CA ASN A 254 13.90 7.53 -22.57
C ASN A 254 14.19 7.61 -21.06
N PHE A 255 13.43 6.90 -20.24
CA PHE A 255 13.55 6.95 -18.79
C PHE A 255 13.67 5.53 -18.21
N PRO A 256 14.59 5.29 -17.26
CA PRO A 256 14.77 3.95 -16.67
C PRO A 256 13.56 3.49 -15.85
N ARG A 257 12.81 4.43 -15.28
CA ARG A 257 11.66 4.21 -14.39
C ARG A 257 10.66 5.37 -14.48
N HIS A 258 9.52 5.27 -13.79
CA HIS A 258 8.68 6.46 -13.62
C HIS A 258 9.38 7.48 -12.70
N MET A 259 9.42 8.72 -13.14
CA MET A 259 10.14 9.82 -12.51
C MET A 259 9.29 10.41 -11.36
N LEU A 260 9.16 9.61 -10.29
CA LEU A 260 8.41 9.94 -9.08
C LEU A 260 9.27 9.64 -7.84
N HIS A 261 9.34 10.61 -6.93
CA HIS A 261 10.16 10.54 -5.73
C HIS A 261 9.40 11.04 -4.51
N ALA A 262 9.35 10.25 -3.44
CA ALA A 262 8.82 10.66 -2.14
C ALA A 262 9.83 11.60 -1.46
N TRP A 263 9.66 12.89 -1.66
CA TRP A 263 10.63 13.92 -1.29
C TRP A 263 10.66 14.21 0.21
N LYS A 264 9.46 14.34 0.82
CA LYS A 264 9.33 14.68 2.24
C LYS A 264 8.25 13.87 2.90
N LEU A 265 8.54 13.41 4.11
CA LEU A 265 7.61 12.72 4.99
C LEU A 265 7.67 13.38 6.37
N GLY A 266 6.52 13.90 6.86
CA GLY A 266 6.41 14.53 8.19
C GLY A 266 5.36 13.77 9.03
N PHE A 267 5.70 13.38 10.26
CA PHE A 267 4.85 12.63 11.19
C PHE A 267 5.14 12.99 12.64
#